data_0a84c485abb56da809cd1d7b1c2cdf60
#
_entry.id   0a84c485abb56da809cd1d7b1c2cdf60
#
_cell.length_a   1.000
_cell.length_b   1.000
_cell.length_c   1.000
_cell.angle_alpha   90.00
_cell.angle_beta   90.00
_cell.angle_gamma   90.00
#
_symmetry.space_group_name_H-M   'P 1'
#
loop_
_entity.id
_entity.type
_entity.pdbx_description
1 polymer ?
#
loop_
_entity_poly.entity_id
_entity_poly.type
_entity_poly.pdbx_seq_one_letter_code
_entity_poly.pdbx_strand_id
1 'polypeptide(L)'
;MKASAMLACAATVTAAGLFAGPRSEDYSKWYNELVVKADLAEQSAVRGCMVIKPYGYAIWETIQAELDRRFKEQGVKNAYFPLLIPKSFLSREAEHVEGFAKECAVVTHHRLMNDPNGKGVVVDPNARFEEELIIRPTSETIIWSTYKNWISSYRDLPILCNQWCNVMRWEMRTRLFLRTAEFLWQEGHTAHATKEEAEDYARQMLDVYADFAENVMAIPVVKGVKSPNERFAGALNTYCIEAMMQDGKALQAGTSHFLGQNFAKSFDVQFLTKENKYEYVWATSWGVSTRLMGALIMTHSDDNGLVLPPHLAPIQVVIVPIFKKEEDLAKLMVKLNPIADQLKALGIRVKVDTDEKYTPGYKFADYELKGVPVRLAMGGRDLENNTIEIARRDTQTKETISLDGIVEKVQALLEEIQKNLLQKALDFRIANTREVNSYDEFKEELKKGGFILAHWDGTAETEQRIKDETKATIRCIPLADLPGHHSEPGTCMVTGKPSAGRVVFALNY
;
A
#
# COMPACT_ATOMS: atom_id res chain seq x y z
N MET A 1 19.33 -8.72 44.74
CA MET A 1 18.20 -9.48 44.20
C MET A 1 16.92 -8.65 44.00
N LYS A 2 16.61 -7.70 44.91
CA LYS A 2 15.37 -6.88 44.77
C LYS A 2 15.40 -5.81 43.66
N ALA A 3 16.57 -5.28 43.32
CA ALA A 3 16.70 -4.27 42.25
C ALA A 3 16.54 -4.83 40.80
N SER A 4 16.98 -6.08 40.59
CA SER A 4 16.84 -6.75 39.30
C SER A 4 15.39 -7.14 38.99
N ALA A 5 14.62 -7.49 40.01
CA ALA A 5 13.20 -7.83 39.85
C ALA A 5 12.34 -6.58 39.59
N MET A 6 12.70 -5.42 40.17
CA MET A 6 12.02 -4.14 39.91
C MET A 6 12.29 -3.60 38.49
N LEU A 7 13.51 -3.77 37.97
CA LEU A 7 13.82 -3.36 36.58
C LEU A 7 13.11 -4.22 35.54
N ALA A 8 13.00 -5.53 35.78
CA ALA A 8 12.26 -6.42 34.90
C ALA A 8 10.76 -6.14 34.90
N CYS A 9 10.21 -5.77 36.05
CA CYS A 9 8.80 -5.40 36.18
C CYS A 9 8.48 -4.05 35.56
N ALA A 10 9.41 -3.06 35.64
CA ALA A 10 9.26 -1.76 35.02
C ALA A 10 9.36 -1.84 33.47
N ALA A 11 10.24 -2.70 32.94
CA ALA A 11 10.36 -2.93 31.49
C ALA A 11 9.11 -3.62 30.92
N THR A 12 8.52 -4.55 31.67
CA THR A 12 7.28 -5.24 31.26
C THR A 12 6.06 -4.31 31.28
N VAL A 13 6.00 -3.40 32.27
CA VAL A 13 4.90 -2.43 32.39
C VAL A 13 4.98 -1.35 31.28
N THR A 14 6.18 -0.94 30.85
CA THR A 14 6.34 0.03 29.77
C THR A 14 6.02 -0.57 28.38
N ALA A 15 6.38 -1.81 28.14
CA ALA A 15 6.00 -2.51 26.89
C ALA A 15 4.50 -2.79 26.83
N ALA A 16 3.88 -3.21 27.93
CA ALA A 16 2.43 -3.43 28.03
C ALA A 16 1.62 -2.12 27.99
N GLY A 17 2.21 -0.99 28.37
CA GLY A 17 1.57 0.34 28.32
C GLY A 17 1.63 1.01 26.97
N LEU A 18 2.46 0.53 26.01
CA LEU A 18 2.59 1.10 24.68
C LEU A 18 1.51 0.58 23.72
N PHE A 19 0.85 -0.52 24.04
CA PHE A 19 -0.06 -1.19 23.12
C PHE A 19 -1.33 -1.70 23.82
N ALA A 20 -2.49 -1.47 23.25
CA ALA A 20 -3.76 -1.80 23.88
C ALA A 20 -4.37 -3.06 23.28
N GLY A 21 -4.00 -4.18 23.82
CA GLY A 21 -4.65 -5.46 23.60
C GLY A 21 -4.27 -6.18 22.28
N PRO A 22 -4.46 -7.51 22.28
CA PRO A 22 -4.08 -8.35 21.14
C PRO A 22 -5.05 -8.20 19.96
N ARG A 23 -4.55 -8.50 18.77
CA ARG A 23 -5.33 -8.52 17.50
C ARG A 23 -6.59 -9.39 17.60
N SER A 24 -6.51 -10.49 18.38
CA SER A 24 -7.60 -11.45 18.55
C SER A 24 -8.81 -10.89 19.29
N GLU A 25 -8.63 -9.85 20.10
CA GLU A 25 -9.73 -9.23 20.85
C GLU A 25 -10.44 -8.16 20.02
N ASP A 26 -9.69 -7.24 19.40
CA ASP A 26 -10.21 -6.19 18.54
C ASP A 26 -9.17 -5.78 17.50
N TYR A 27 -9.24 -6.39 16.33
CA TYR A 27 -8.32 -6.16 15.22
C TYR A 27 -8.34 -4.70 14.74
N SER A 28 -9.51 -4.09 14.67
CA SER A 28 -9.66 -2.69 14.25
C SER A 28 -8.99 -1.72 15.22
N LYS A 29 -9.21 -1.93 16.51
CA LYS A 29 -8.61 -1.11 17.57
C LYS A 29 -7.10 -1.28 17.59
N TRP A 30 -6.61 -2.51 17.49
CA TRP A 30 -5.19 -2.81 17.38
C TRP A 30 -4.54 -2.04 16.23
N TYR A 31 -5.13 -2.09 15.03
CA TYR A 31 -4.61 -1.40 13.85
C TYR A 31 -4.55 0.12 14.06
N ASN A 32 -5.64 0.73 14.49
CA ASN A 32 -5.71 2.18 14.66
C ASN A 32 -4.72 2.69 15.70
N GLU A 33 -4.57 1.99 16.80
CA GLU A 33 -3.61 2.36 17.84
C GLU A 33 -2.17 2.16 17.37
N LEU A 34 -1.88 1.08 16.65
CA LEU A 34 -0.56 0.81 16.12
C LEU A 34 -0.09 1.91 15.18
N VAL A 35 -0.93 2.34 14.27
CA VAL A 35 -0.61 3.42 13.32
C VAL A 35 -0.17 4.69 14.04
N VAL A 36 -0.86 5.06 15.11
CA VAL A 36 -0.56 6.27 15.88
C VAL A 36 0.68 6.07 16.77
N LYS A 37 0.73 4.98 17.51
CA LYS A 37 1.80 4.74 18.50
C LYS A 37 3.16 4.44 17.88
N ALA A 38 3.17 3.84 16.69
CA ALA A 38 4.40 3.57 15.95
C ALA A 38 4.89 4.79 15.11
N ASP A 39 4.34 5.96 15.34
CA ASP A 39 4.70 7.20 14.64
C ASP A 39 4.51 7.16 13.12
N LEU A 40 3.47 6.49 12.64
CA LEU A 40 3.20 6.41 11.20
C LEU A 40 2.29 7.53 10.71
N ALA A 41 1.14 7.72 11.35
CA ALA A 41 0.18 8.74 10.96
C ALA A 41 -0.78 9.05 12.11
N GLU A 42 -1.49 10.18 12.00
CA GLU A 42 -2.54 10.59 12.91
C GLU A 42 -3.61 11.39 12.17
N GLN A 43 -4.77 11.54 12.78
CA GLN A 43 -5.82 12.39 12.24
C GLN A 43 -5.43 13.87 12.30
N SER A 44 -5.75 14.62 11.24
CA SER A 44 -5.61 16.08 11.25
C SER A 44 -6.88 16.75 11.79
N ALA A 45 -6.88 18.08 11.79
CA ALA A 45 -8.08 18.87 12.10
C ALA A 45 -9.23 18.64 11.10
N VAL A 46 -8.92 18.14 9.90
CA VAL A 46 -9.90 17.82 8.86
C VAL A 46 -10.11 16.33 8.82
N ARG A 47 -11.31 15.87 9.13
CA ARG A 47 -11.64 14.45 9.13
C ARG A 47 -11.38 13.81 7.77
N GLY A 48 -10.67 12.70 7.77
CA GLY A 48 -10.32 11.97 6.57
C GLY A 48 -9.05 12.47 5.87
N CYS A 49 -8.45 13.54 6.36
CA CYS A 49 -7.17 14.05 5.88
C CYS A 49 -6.12 13.80 6.96
N MET A 50 -5.31 12.78 6.80
CA MET A 50 -4.32 12.37 7.80
C MET A 50 -3.02 13.16 7.69
N VAL A 51 -2.33 13.28 8.83
CA VAL A 51 -0.93 13.65 8.87
C VAL A 51 -0.11 12.36 8.80
N ILE A 52 0.75 12.25 7.80
CA ILE A 52 1.74 11.16 7.76
C ILE A 52 2.98 11.67 8.45
N LYS A 53 3.35 11.04 9.58
CA LYS A 53 4.48 11.46 10.41
C LYS A 53 5.81 11.08 9.75
N PRO A 54 6.94 11.66 10.17
CA PRO A 54 8.23 11.43 9.50
C PRO A 54 8.61 9.94 9.37
N TYR A 55 8.38 9.13 10.38
CA TYR A 55 8.69 7.70 10.31
C TYR A 55 7.83 6.97 9.28
N GLY A 56 6.53 7.24 9.28
CA GLY A 56 5.61 6.70 8.26
C GLY A 56 5.94 7.20 6.85
N TYR A 57 6.29 8.47 6.73
CA TYR A 57 6.64 9.05 5.44
C TYR A 57 7.94 8.47 4.88
N ALA A 58 8.91 8.15 5.75
CA ALA A 58 10.14 7.48 5.32
C ALA A 58 9.88 6.11 4.67
N ILE A 59 8.89 5.36 5.16
CA ILE A 59 8.46 4.11 4.51
C ILE A 59 7.86 4.41 3.13
N TRP A 60 7.00 5.43 3.05
CA TRP A 60 6.41 5.84 1.77
C TRP A 60 7.45 6.30 0.76
N GLU A 61 8.46 7.06 1.19
CA GLU A 61 9.57 7.47 0.33
C GLU A 61 10.32 6.27 -0.27
N THR A 62 10.51 5.21 0.49
CA THR A 62 11.14 3.98 0.00
C THR A 62 10.23 3.26 -1.00
N ILE A 63 8.93 3.18 -0.73
CA ILE A 63 7.94 2.65 -1.69
C ILE A 63 7.99 3.45 -2.99
N GLN A 64 7.99 4.76 -2.89
CA GLN A 64 8.05 5.67 -4.02
C GLN A 64 9.33 5.48 -4.84
N ALA A 65 10.49 5.44 -4.20
CA ALA A 65 11.77 5.28 -4.87
C ALA A 65 11.87 3.93 -5.61
N GLU A 66 11.43 2.84 -4.99
CA GLU A 66 11.47 1.50 -5.57
C GLU A 66 10.51 1.35 -6.75
N LEU A 67 9.30 1.88 -6.64
CA LEU A 67 8.34 1.87 -7.74
C LEU A 67 8.77 2.78 -8.89
N ASP A 68 9.26 3.98 -8.57
CA ASP A 68 9.70 4.95 -9.57
C ASP A 68 10.85 4.39 -10.43
N ARG A 69 11.79 3.70 -9.79
CA ARG A 69 12.87 2.99 -10.50
C ARG A 69 12.32 1.95 -11.47
N ARG A 70 11.36 1.15 -11.02
CA ARG A 70 10.71 0.13 -11.87
C ARG A 70 9.94 0.74 -13.03
N PHE A 71 9.25 1.85 -12.81
CA PHE A 71 8.54 2.56 -13.87
C PHE A 71 9.52 3.09 -14.94
N LYS A 72 10.63 3.66 -14.52
CA LYS A 72 11.66 4.15 -15.45
C LYS A 72 12.28 3.03 -16.27
N GLU A 73 12.47 1.84 -15.71
CA GLU A 73 12.89 0.66 -16.42
C GLU A 73 11.91 0.25 -17.53
N GLN A 74 10.62 0.58 -17.36
CA GLN A 74 9.58 0.35 -18.36
C GLN A 74 9.41 1.52 -19.35
N GLY A 75 10.30 2.49 -19.33
CA GLY A 75 10.26 3.66 -20.21
C GLY A 75 9.34 4.80 -19.74
N VAL A 76 8.82 4.72 -18.54
CA VAL A 76 7.91 5.74 -17.99
C VAL A 76 8.69 6.99 -17.57
N LYS A 77 8.11 8.16 -17.82
CA LYS A 77 8.62 9.47 -17.39
C LYS A 77 7.62 10.14 -16.47
N ASN A 78 8.14 10.80 -15.44
CA ASN A 78 7.29 11.56 -14.53
C ASN A 78 6.92 12.92 -15.13
N ALA A 79 5.68 13.32 -14.88
CA ALA A 79 5.14 14.63 -15.20
C ALA A 79 4.32 15.15 -14.01
N TYR A 80 3.80 16.35 -14.12
CA TYR A 80 2.88 16.92 -13.15
C TYR A 80 1.69 17.55 -13.88
N PHE A 81 0.48 17.23 -13.42
CA PHE A 81 -0.77 17.76 -13.94
C PHE A 81 -1.52 18.51 -12.83
N PRO A 82 -2.34 19.53 -13.17
CA PRO A 82 -2.97 20.38 -12.17
C PRO A 82 -3.89 19.67 -11.19
N LEU A 83 -3.92 20.18 -9.95
CA LEU A 83 -4.82 19.75 -8.90
C LEU A 83 -6.30 20.03 -9.24
N LEU A 84 -6.57 21.18 -9.83
CA LEU A 84 -7.92 21.66 -10.11
C LEU A 84 -8.35 21.27 -11.53
N ILE A 85 -9.54 20.72 -11.62
CA ILE A 85 -10.14 20.27 -12.88
C ILE A 85 -11.44 21.05 -13.09
N PRO A 86 -11.69 21.65 -14.28
CA PRO A 86 -12.97 22.25 -14.56
C PRO A 86 -14.11 21.21 -14.44
N LYS A 87 -15.19 21.56 -13.78
CA LYS A 87 -16.34 20.66 -13.58
C LYS A 87 -16.85 20.07 -14.89
N SER A 88 -16.85 20.85 -15.95
CA SER A 88 -17.28 20.41 -17.30
C SER A 88 -16.46 19.22 -17.85
N PHE A 89 -15.19 19.08 -17.44
CA PHE A 89 -14.36 17.96 -17.92
C PHE A 89 -14.87 16.61 -17.41
N LEU A 90 -15.34 16.54 -16.15
CA LEU A 90 -15.90 15.31 -15.60
C LEU A 90 -17.16 14.86 -16.36
N SER A 91 -17.90 15.80 -16.92
CA SER A 91 -19.15 15.51 -17.63
C SER A 91 -18.94 14.95 -19.04
N ARG A 92 -17.70 14.98 -19.58
CA ARG A 92 -17.41 14.52 -20.95
C ARG A 92 -17.41 13.00 -21.10
N GLU A 93 -17.05 12.29 -20.03
CA GLU A 93 -17.07 10.82 -20.01
C GLU A 93 -18.13 10.38 -19.01
N ALA A 94 -19.27 9.83 -19.49
CA ALA A 94 -20.46 9.56 -18.69
C ALA A 94 -20.23 8.54 -17.57
N GLU A 95 -19.53 7.44 -17.88
CA GLU A 95 -19.22 6.42 -16.87
C GLU A 95 -18.29 6.97 -15.78
N HIS A 96 -17.36 7.84 -16.16
CA HIS A 96 -16.42 8.47 -15.23
C HIS A 96 -17.16 9.40 -14.25
N VAL A 97 -18.09 10.24 -14.74
CA VAL A 97 -18.89 11.11 -13.88
C VAL A 97 -19.78 10.32 -12.94
N GLU A 98 -20.38 9.24 -13.41
CA GLU A 98 -21.22 8.35 -12.58
C GLU A 98 -20.41 7.76 -11.41
N GLY A 99 -19.16 7.35 -11.69
CA GLY A 99 -18.26 6.79 -10.67
C GLY A 99 -17.80 7.79 -9.61
N PHE A 100 -17.52 9.03 -9.98
CA PHE A 100 -16.85 10.00 -9.10
C PHE A 100 -17.70 11.19 -8.63
N ALA A 101 -18.86 11.45 -9.21
CA ALA A 101 -19.67 12.64 -8.90
C ALA A 101 -20.00 12.79 -7.41
N LYS A 102 -20.25 11.70 -6.71
CA LYS A 102 -20.62 11.70 -5.28
C LYS A 102 -19.44 11.92 -4.32
N GLU A 103 -18.21 11.83 -4.81
CA GLU A 103 -16.99 11.85 -4.00
C GLU A 103 -16.16 13.12 -4.22
N CYS A 104 -16.59 14.01 -5.11
CA CYS A 104 -15.82 15.19 -5.47
C CYS A 104 -15.90 16.30 -4.43
N ALA A 105 -14.75 16.87 -4.09
CA ALA A 105 -14.65 18.14 -3.39
C ALA A 105 -14.67 19.26 -4.43
N VAL A 106 -15.52 20.26 -4.24
CA VAL A 106 -15.77 21.33 -5.19
C VAL A 106 -15.25 22.65 -4.65
N VAL A 107 -14.47 23.39 -5.46
CA VAL A 107 -13.97 24.71 -5.13
C VAL A 107 -14.79 25.74 -5.89
N THR A 108 -15.43 26.64 -5.14
CA THR A 108 -16.39 27.61 -5.67
C THR A 108 -15.86 29.05 -5.69
N HIS A 109 -14.90 29.38 -4.83
CA HIS A 109 -14.39 30.73 -4.63
C HIS A 109 -12.86 30.72 -4.53
N HIS A 110 -12.23 31.85 -4.88
CA HIS A 110 -10.76 31.96 -4.90
C HIS A 110 -10.19 33.01 -3.93
N ARG A 111 -11.01 33.57 -3.02
CA ARG A 111 -10.54 34.58 -2.09
C ARG A 111 -11.35 34.61 -0.81
N LEU A 112 -10.68 34.97 0.26
CA LEU A 112 -11.30 35.33 1.55
C LEU A 112 -11.24 36.84 1.74
N MET A 113 -12.11 37.38 2.59
CA MET A 113 -12.12 38.76 3.02
C MET A 113 -12.31 38.83 4.53
N ASN A 114 -12.00 39.99 5.11
CA ASN A 114 -12.30 40.20 6.53
C ASN A 114 -13.81 40.16 6.76
N ASP A 115 -14.21 39.53 7.85
CA ASP A 115 -15.64 39.50 8.24
C ASP A 115 -16.12 40.90 8.57
N PRO A 116 -17.12 41.46 7.85
CA PRO A 116 -17.64 42.79 8.13
C PRO A 116 -18.43 42.85 9.45
N ASN A 117 -18.85 41.72 9.99
CA ASN A 117 -19.66 41.62 11.20
C ASN A 117 -18.90 41.12 12.42
N GLY A 118 -17.58 40.86 12.32
CA GLY A 118 -16.83 40.31 13.42
C GLY A 118 -15.33 40.26 13.20
N LYS A 119 -14.65 39.40 13.96
CA LYS A 119 -13.22 39.12 13.80
C LYS A 119 -13.05 37.83 12.99
N GLY A 120 -12.09 37.83 12.10
CA GLY A 120 -11.77 36.66 11.30
C GLY A 120 -11.99 36.87 9.81
N VAL A 121 -12.12 35.77 9.07
CA VAL A 121 -12.26 35.79 7.62
C VAL A 121 -13.52 35.04 7.18
N VAL A 122 -14.09 35.50 6.09
CA VAL A 122 -15.23 34.87 5.39
C VAL A 122 -14.91 34.74 3.91
N VAL A 123 -15.64 33.88 3.23
CA VAL A 123 -15.54 33.78 1.77
C VAL A 123 -16.00 35.08 1.13
N ASP A 124 -15.19 35.62 0.22
CA ASP A 124 -15.58 36.82 -0.55
C ASP A 124 -16.62 36.42 -1.62
N PRO A 125 -17.88 36.89 -1.51
CA PRO A 125 -18.93 36.52 -2.46
C PRO A 125 -18.67 37.01 -3.89
N ASN A 126 -17.79 38.03 -4.06
CA ASN A 126 -17.42 38.55 -5.38
C ASN A 126 -16.29 37.74 -6.04
N ALA A 127 -15.70 36.79 -5.33
CA ALA A 127 -14.61 35.95 -5.80
C ALA A 127 -15.07 34.57 -6.26
N ARG A 128 -16.34 34.41 -6.61
CA ARG A 128 -16.88 33.16 -7.13
C ARG A 128 -16.31 32.87 -8.51
N PHE A 129 -15.93 31.60 -8.74
CA PHE A 129 -15.56 31.15 -10.08
C PHE A 129 -16.79 31.14 -11.00
N GLU A 130 -16.61 31.49 -12.28
CA GLU A 130 -17.67 31.34 -13.29
C GLU A 130 -18.06 29.88 -13.46
N GLU A 131 -17.07 28.98 -13.46
CA GLU A 131 -17.25 27.53 -13.44
C GLU A 131 -16.59 26.97 -12.18
N GLU A 132 -17.30 26.15 -11.42
CA GLU A 132 -16.73 25.48 -10.25
C GLU A 132 -15.60 24.54 -10.68
N LEU A 133 -14.60 24.42 -9.81
CA LEU A 133 -13.45 23.56 -10.01
C LEU A 133 -13.53 22.36 -9.07
N ILE A 134 -13.05 21.23 -9.55
CA ILE A 134 -13.01 19.98 -8.78
C ILE A 134 -11.58 19.73 -8.34
N ILE A 135 -11.39 19.39 -7.06
CA ILE A 135 -10.13 18.82 -6.61
C ILE A 135 -10.07 17.41 -7.17
N ARG A 136 -9.04 17.10 -7.93
CA ARG A 136 -8.92 15.83 -8.66
C ARG A 136 -9.19 14.60 -7.81
N PRO A 137 -10.20 13.78 -8.14
CA PRO A 137 -10.37 12.45 -7.56
C PRO A 137 -9.50 11.42 -8.28
N THR A 138 -9.18 11.69 -9.51
CA THR A 138 -8.25 11.03 -10.45
C THR A 138 -8.04 11.99 -11.61
N SER A 139 -7.03 11.77 -12.45
CA SER A 139 -6.61 12.82 -13.40
C SER A 139 -6.84 12.50 -14.87
N GLU A 140 -7.60 11.45 -15.22
CA GLU A 140 -7.84 11.06 -16.62
C GLU A 140 -8.32 12.23 -17.46
N THR A 141 -9.30 12.99 -16.97
CA THR A 141 -9.92 14.06 -17.77
C THR A 141 -8.96 15.21 -18.05
N ILE A 142 -8.24 15.68 -17.03
CA ILE A 142 -7.26 16.77 -17.22
C ILE A 142 -6.06 16.30 -18.04
N ILE A 143 -5.64 15.07 -17.88
CA ILE A 143 -4.53 14.49 -18.65
C ILE A 143 -4.93 14.34 -20.13
N TRP A 144 -6.11 13.83 -20.42
CA TRP A 144 -6.55 13.65 -21.79
C TRP A 144 -6.79 14.96 -22.52
N SER A 145 -7.23 16.01 -21.82
CA SER A 145 -7.28 17.35 -22.39
C SER A 145 -5.89 17.87 -22.75
N THR A 146 -4.87 17.49 -22.01
CA THR A 146 -3.47 17.84 -22.27
C THR A 146 -2.88 16.98 -23.40
N TYR A 147 -3.12 15.68 -23.40
CA TYR A 147 -2.63 14.75 -24.43
C TYR A 147 -3.15 15.12 -25.82
N LYS A 148 -4.32 15.73 -25.91
CA LYS A 148 -4.82 16.29 -27.16
C LYS A 148 -3.80 17.24 -27.82
N ASN A 149 -3.10 18.02 -27.01
CA ASN A 149 -2.07 18.95 -27.50
C ASN A 149 -0.73 18.27 -27.83
N TRP A 150 -0.47 17.10 -27.25
CA TRP A 150 0.80 16.40 -27.40
C TRP A 150 0.80 15.37 -28.53
N ILE A 151 -0.37 14.92 -28.95
CA ILE A 151 -0.54 13.85 -29.94
C ILE A 151 -1.10 14.39 -31.24
N SER A 152 -0.37 14.19 -32.34
CA SER A 152 -0.84 14.51 -33.69
C SER A 152 -0.62 13.38 -34.68
N SER A 153 0.46 12.59 -34.51
CA SER A 153 0.77 11.48 -35.41
C SER A 153 1.30 10.25 -34.64
N TYR A 154 1.39 9.12 -35.33
CA TYR A 154 1.93 7.88 -34.76
C TYR A 154 3.35 8.04 -34.16
N ARG A 155 4.08 9.07 -34.59
CA ARG A 155 5.44 9.37 -34.08
C ARG A 155 5.43 9.88 -32.65
N ASP A 156 4.30 10.39 -32.19
CA ASP A 156 4.14 10.89 -30.81
C ASP A 156 3.80 9.76 -29.82
N LEU A 157 3.59 8.55 -30.31
CA LEU A 157 3.16 7.40 -29.52
C LEU A 157 4.28 6.34 -29.38
N PRO A 158 4.34 5.59 -28.26
CA PRO A 158 3.47 5.74 -27.09
C PRO A 158 3.87 6.92 -26.21
N ILE A 159 2.90 7.45 -25.45
CA ILE A 159 3.16 8.33 -24.31
C ILE A 159 3.09 7.46 -23.05
N LEU A 160 4.16 7.48 -22.25
CA LEU A 160 4.27 6.70 -21.02
C LEU A 160 4.59 7.68 -19.88
N CYS A 161 3.54 8.21 -19.24
CA CYS A 161 3.69 9.18 -18.16
C CYS A 161 3.14 8.66 -16.85
N ASN A 162 3.74 9.14 -15.78
CA ASN A 162 3.31 8.93 -14.40
C ASN A 162 3.36 10.25 -13.64
N GLN A 163 2.50 10.43 -12.66
CA GLN A 163 2.67 11.50 -11.67
C GLN A 163 2.55 10.97 -10.26
N TRP A 164 3.39 11.47 -9.38
CA TRP A 164 3.29 11.30 -7.95
C TRP A 164 2.55 12.51 -7.38
N CYS A 165 1.41 12.29 -6.76
CA CYS A 165 0.58 13.40 -6.29
C CYS A 165 -0.42 12.95 -5.21
N ASN A 166 -1.20 13.91 -4.72
CA ASN A 166 -2.38 13.65 -3.92
C ASN A 166 -3.63 13.62 -4.79
N VAL A 167 -4.66 12.97 -4.30
CA VAL A 167 -6.04 13.07 -4.80
C VAL A 167 -7.00 13.17 -3.64
N MET A 168 -8.22 13.59 -3.92
CA MET A 168 -9.28 13.70 -2.91
C MET A 168 -10.54 12.99 -3.40
N ARG A 169 -10.98 12.02 -2.61
CA ARG A 169 -12.25 11.31 -2.78
C ARG A 169 -12.98 11.35 -1.45
N TRP A 170 -14.01 12.17 -1.34
CA TRP A 170 -14.67 12.42 -0.07
C TRP A 170 -15.21 11.13 0.53
N GLU A 171 -14.69 10.78 1.70
CA GLU A 171 -15.00 9.53 2.38
C GLU A 171 -15.61 9.83 3.74
N MET A 172 -16.76 9.21 4.00
CA MET A 172 -17.51 9.40 5.27
C MET A 172 -17.02 8.46 6.37
N ARG A 173 -16.52 7.30 6.02
CA ARG A 173 -16.03 6.27 6.96
C ARG A 173 -14.53 6.14 6.84
N THR A 174 -13.81 6.97 7.55
CA THR A 174 -12.36 7.07 7.41
C THR A 174 -11.62 6.08 8.30
N ARG A 175 -10.47 5.62 7.81
CA ARG A 175 -9.52 4.77 8.51
C ARG A 175 -8.13 5.04 8.00
N LEU A 176 -7.18 5.36 8.88
CA LEU A 176 -5.82 5.77 8.50
C LEU A 176 -5.20 4.81 7.49
N PHE A 177 -4.64 5.34 6.43
CA PHE A 177 -4.07 4.69 5.24
C PHE A 177 -5.09 3.93 4.37
N LEU A 178 -6.04 3.24 4.93
CA LEU A 178 -6.93 2.34 4.20
C LEU A 178 -8.07 3.07 3.51
N ARG A 179 -8.63 4.07 4.17
CA ARG A 179 -9.82 4.79 3.73
C ARG A 179 -9.77 6.23 4.20
N THR A 180 -9.20 7.10 3.38
CA THR A 180 -9.03 8.53 3.69
C THR A 180 -9.62 9.38 2.57
N ALA A 181 -10.07 10.59 2.92
CA ALA A 181 -10.58 11.52 1.93
C ALA A 181 -9.49 12.06 1.03
N GLU A 182 -8.34 12.38 1.61
CA GLU A 182 -7.12 12.70 0.87
C GLU A 182 -6.09 11.59 1.03
N PHE A 183 -5.39 11.24 -0.03
CA PHE A 183 -4.29 10.28 0.02
C PHE A 183 -3.23 10.60 -1.03
N LEU A 184 -2.03 10.10 -0.78
CA LEU A 184 -0.93 10.14 -1.74
C LEU A 184 -0.97 8.88 -2.60
N TRP A 185 -0.58 9.03 -3.85
CA TRP A 185 -0.49 7.92 -4.79
C TRP A 185 0.45 8.24 -5.94
N GLN A 186 0.59 7.30 -6.84
CA GLN A 186 1.02 7.53 -8.21
C GLN A 186 -0.12 7.15 -9.16
N GLU A 187 -0.20 7.83 -10.26
CA GLU A 187 -1.09 7.49 -11.36
C GLU A 187 -0.31 7.52 -12.66
N GLY A 188 -0.25 6.37 -13.30
CA GLY A 188 0.31 6.23 -14.63
C GLY A 188 -0.78 6.39 -15.67
N HIS A 189 -0.47 7.09 -16.75
CA HIS A 189 -1.39 7.32 -17.85
C HIS A 189 -0.64 7.19 -19.16
N THR A 190 -1.03 6.20 -19.96
CA THR A 190 -0.33 5.89 -21.21
C THR A 190 -1.27 5.96 -22.41
N ALA A 191 -0.70 6.32 -23.55
CA ALA A 191 -1.41 6.42 -24.82
C ALA A 191 -0.68 5.60 -25.89
N HIS A 192 -1.41 4.77 -26.61
CA HIS A 192 -0.88 3.78 -27.55
C HIS A 192 -1.60 3.83 -28.90
N ALA A 193 -0.89 3.41 -29.95
CA ALA A 193 -1.42 3.36 -31.30
C ALA A 193 -2.39 2.19 -31.52
N THR A 194 -2.25 1.09 -30.79
CA THR A 194 -3.05 -0.13 -30.98
C THR A 194 -3.66 -0.64 -29.69
N LYS A 195 -4.77 -1.34 -29.82
CA LYS A 195 -5.45 -2.02 -28.72
C LYS A 195 -4.53 -3.01 -28.03
N GLU A 196 -3.85 -3.83 -28.80
CA GLU A 196 -2.99 -4.91 -28.32
C GLU A 196 -1.83 -4.35 -27.50
N GLU A 197 -1.18 -3.29 -27.99
CA GLU A 197 -0.09 -2.64 -27.25
C GLU A 197 -0.58 -2.07 -25.91
N ALA A 198 -1.73 -1.40 -25.90
CA ALA A 198 -2.29 -0.80 -24.69
C ALA A 198 -2.67 -1.88 -23.66
N GLU A 199 -3.36 -2.93 -24.10
CA GLU A 199 -3.79 -4.00 -23.19
C GLU A 199 -2.59 -4.78 -22.62
N ASP A 200 -1.60 -5.07 -23.46
CA ASP A 200 -0.34 -5.70 -23.02
C ASP A 200 0.39 -4.82 -22.02
N TYR A 201 0.41 -3.51 -22.23
CA TYR A 201 1.04 -2.57 -21.30
C TYR A 201 0.32 -2.51 -19.96
N ALA A 202 -1.00 -2.54 -19.95
CA ALA A 202 -1.78 -2.61 -18.72
C ALA A 202 -1.43 -3.87 -17.90
N ARG A 203 -1.26 -5.00 -18.55
CA ARG A 203 -0.83 -6.26 -17.91
C ARG A 203 0.62 -6.20 -17.42
N GLN A 204 1.50 -5.59 -18.22
CA GLN A 204 2.91 -5.41 -17.86
C GLN A 204 3.06 -4.58 -16.58
N MET A 205 2.27 -3.52 -16.43
CA MET A 205 2.31 -2.70 -15.23
C MET A 205 1.69 -3.40 -14.01
N LEU A 206 0.72 -4.28 -14.22
CA LEU A 206 0.24 -5.16 -13.16
C LEU A 206 1.36 -6.08 -12.64
N ASP A 207 2.16 -6.65 -13.55
CA ASP A 207 3.30 -7.49 -13.17
C ASP A 207 4.36 -6.72 -12.40
N VAL A 208 4.58 -5.45 -12.73
CA VAL A 208 5.45 -4.55 -11.96
C VAL A 208 4.94 -4.40 -10.53
N TYR A 209 3.64 -4.20 -10.35
CA TYR A 209 3.04 -4.09 -9.01
C TYR A 209 3.12 -5.39 -8.23
N ALA A 210 2.86 -6.52 -8.87
CA ALA A 210 2.94 -7.83 -8.23
C ALA A 210 4.38 -8.15 -7.79
N ASP A 211 5.36 -7.91 -8.64
CA ASP A 211 6.77 -8.08 -8.30
C ASP A 211 7.20 -7.19 -7.13
N PHE A 212 6.80 -5.93 -7.16
CA PHE A 212 7.06 -5.00 -6.07
C PHE A 212 6.43 -5.47 -4.75
N ALA A 213 5.16 -5.87 -4.77
CA ALA A 213 4.46 -6.33 -3.58
C ALA A 213 5.16 -7.56 -2.95
N GLU A 214 5.56 -8.52 -3.76
CA GLU A 214 6.20 -9.75 -3.27
C GLU A 214 7.65 -9.53 -2.85
N ASN A 215 8.44 -8.86 -3.65
CA ASN A 215 9.89 -8.78 -3.43
C ASN A 215 10.33 -7.63 -2.53
N VAL A 216 9.58 -6.55 -2.45
CA VAL A 216 9.89 -5.39 -1.60
C VAL A 216 9.03 -5.36 -0.35
N MET A 217 7.73 -5.54 -0.49
CA MET A 217 6.77 -5.50 0.63
C MET A 217 6.62 -6.85 1.33
N ALA A 218 7.13 -7.93 0.75
CA ALA A 218 6.94 -9.31 1.21
C ALA A 218 5.45 -9.68 1.34
N ILE A 219 4.61 -9.19 0.45
CA ILE A 219 3.18 -9.45 0.40
C ILE A 219 2.85 -10.30 -0.81
N PRO A 220 2.41 -11.56 -0.63
CA PRO A 220 1.93 -12.37 -1.74
C PRO A 220 0.60 -11.83 -2.25
N VAL A 221 0.44 -11.76 -3.56
CA VAL A 221 -0.77 -11.23 -4.19
C VAL A 221 -1.32 -12.18 -5.24
N VAL A 222 -2.63 -12.10 -5.44
CA VAL A 222 -3.33 -12.78 -6.53
C VAL A 222 -3.54 -11.76 -7.65
N LYS A 223 -3.00 -12.03 -8.83
CA LYS A 223 -3.26 -11.25 -10.02
C LYS A 223 -4.57 -11.69 -10.65
N GLY A 224 -5.45 -10.75 -10.95
CA GLY A 224 -6.74 -11.06 -11.52
C GLY A 224 -7.35 -9.94 -12.31
N VAL A 225 -8.52 -10.24 -12.89
CA VAL A 225 -9.38 -9.30 -13.62
C VAL A 225 -10.61 -9.03 -12.77
N LYS A 226 -11.03 -7.79 -12.66
CA LYS A 226 -12.27 -7.43 -11.99
C LYS A 226 -13.48 -7.81 -12.86
N SER A 227 -14.56 -8.20 -12.19
CA SER A 227 -15.86 -8.37 -12.85
C SER A 227 -16.36 -7.04 -13.42
N PRO A 228 -17.29 -7.04 -14.40
CA PRO A 228 -17.85 -5.80 -14.93
C PRO A 228 -18.40 -4.84 -13.87
N ASN A 229 -19.00 -5.35 -12.79
CA ASN A 229 -19.55 -4.53 -11.70
C ASN A 229 -18.47 -3.88 -10.82
N GLU A 230 -17.28 -4.45 -10.77
CA GLU A 230 -16.19 -3.98 -9.91
C GLU A 230 -15.10 -3.21 -10.70
N ARG A 231 -15.31 -2.97 -11.99
CA ARG A 231 -14.38 -2.21 -12.83
C ARG A 231 -14.27 -0.75 -12.42
N PHE A 232 -13.11 -0.16 -12.70
CA PHE A 232 -12.93 1.27 -12.66
C PHE A 232 -13.84 1.97 -13.68
N ALA A 233 -14.42 3.10 -13.26
CA ALA A 233 -15.34 3.88 -14.08
C ALA A 233 -14.66 4.42 -15.35
N GLY A 234 -15.09 3.95 -16.51
CA GLY A 234 -14.52 4.29 -17.83
C GLY A 234 -13.55 3.24 -18.39
N ALA A 235 -13.27 2.16 -17.68
CA ALA A 235 -12.40 1.09 -18.14
C ALA A 235 -13.15 -0.01 -18.89
N LEU A 236 -12.51 -0.60 -19.91
CA LEU A 236 -12.98 -1.82 -20.56
C LEU A 236 -12.55 -3.07 -19.78
N ASN A 237 -11.37 -3.06 -19.18
CA ASN A 237 -10.87 -4.08 -18.26
C ASN A 237 -10.12 -3.43 -17.11
N THR A 238 -10.29 -3.99 -15.92
CA THR A 238 -9.50 -3.63 -14.75
C THR A 238 -8.77 -4.86 -14.25
N TYR A 239 -7.45 -4.80 -14.28
CA TYR A 239 -6.57 -5.78 -13.67
C TYR A 239 -6.22 -5.33 -12.26
N CYS A 240 -6.03 -6.29 -11.35
CA CYS A 240 -5.74 -5.98 -9.96
C CYS A 240 -4.80 -6.99 -9.32
N ILE A 241 -4.19 -6.57 -8.22
CA ILE A 241 -3.53 -7.44 -7.27
C ILE A 241 -4.30 -7.42 -5.95
N GLU A 242 -4.70 -8.61 -5.50
CA GLU A 242 -5.46 -8.81 -4.27
C GLU A 242 -4.59 -9.48 -3.21
N ALA A 243 -4.59 -8.93 -2.00
CA ALA A 243 -3.87 -9.47 -0.86
C ALA A 243 -4.85 -9.91 0.24
N MET A 244 -4.42 -10.88 1.05
CA MET A 244 -5.17 -11.33 2.22
C MET A 244 -4.56 -10.74 3.49
N MET A 245 -5.36 -10.03 4.27
CA MET A 245 -4.95 -9.49 5.56
C MET A 245 -5.10 -10.54 6.67
N GLN A 246 -4.51 -10.29 7.83
CA GLN A 246 -4.48 -11.28 8.92
C GLN A 246 -5.87 -11.59 9.51
N ASP A 247 -6.85 -10.73 9.33
CA ASP A 247 -8.24 -10.98 9.70
C ASP A 247 -9.03 -11.76 8.64
N GLY A 248 -8.37 -12.20 7.58
CA GLY A 248 -8.99 -12.95 6.48
C GLY A 248 -9.74 -12.09 5.47
N LYS A 249 -9.72 -10.76 5.62
CA LYS A 249 -10.31 -9.87 4.62
C LYS A 249 -9.36 -9.63 3.46
N ALA A 250 -9.92 -9.42 2.28
CA ALA A 250 -9.17 -9.04 1.10
C ALA A 250 -8.89 -7.53 1.08
N LEU A 251 -7.75 -7.19 0.52
CA LEU A 251 -7.38 -5.81 0.24
C LEU A 251 -6.86 -5.69 -1.18
N GLN A 252 -7.47 -4.80 -1.96
CA GLN A 252 -6.99 -4.45 -3.29
C GLN A 252 -5.75 -3.58 -3.14
N ALA A 253 -4.60 -4.12 -3.52
CA ALA A 253 -3.30 -3.48 -3.31
C ALA A 253 -2.85 -2.62 -4.50
N GLY A 254 -3.40 -2.83 -5.68
CA GLY A 254 -3.08 -2.05 -6.87
C GLY A 254 -3.97 -2.43 -8.04
N THR A 255 -4.12 -1.51 -8.98
CA THR A 255 -4.92 -1.70 -10.18
C THR A 255 -4.23 -1.19 -11.42
N SER A 256 -4.53 -1.83 -12.54
CA SER A 256 -4.10 -1.42 -13.87
C SER A 256 -5.28 -1.54 -14.83
N HIS A 257 -5.65 -0.42 -15.47
CA HIS A 257 -6.84 -0.32 -16.27
C HIS A 257 -6.51 -0.26 -17.75
N PHE A 258 -7.20 -1.08 -18.53
CA PHE A 258 -7.30 -0.90 -19.97
C PHE A 258 -8.52 -0.04 -20.25
N LEU A 259 -8.30 1.22 -20.65
CA LEU A 259 -9.35 2.21 -20.83
C LEU A 259 -9.95 2.19 -22.25
N GLY A 260 -9.35 1.44 -23.16
CA GLY A 260 -9.77 1.43 -24.55
C GLY A 260 -9.60 2.80 -25.19
N GLN A 261 -10.62 3.27 -25.89
CA GLN A 261 -10.64 4.57 -26.57
C GLN A 261 -11.63 5.57 -25.93
N ASN A 262 -12.19 5.23 -24.76
CA ASN A 262 -13.25 6.02 -24.14
C ASN A 262 -12.85 7.47 -23.88
N PHE A 263 -11.71 7.70 -23.23
CA PHE A 263 -11.21 9.05 -22.95
C PHE A 263 -10.70 9.75 -24.21
N ALA A 264 -10.09 9.02 -25.13
CA ALA A 264 -9.65 9.60 -26.42
C ALA A 264 -10.84 10.14 -27.22
N LYS A 265 -11.94 9.41 -27.27
CA LYS A 265 -13.17 9.86 -27.95
C LYS A 265 -13.81 11.04 -27.23
N SER A 266 -13.88 11.02 -25.90
CA SER A 266 -14.49 12.09 -25.10
C SER A 266 -13.72 13.41 -25.22
N PHE A 267 -12.41 13.36 -25.37
CA PHE A 267 -11.53 14.54 -25.51
C PHE A 267 -11.02 14.76 -26.92
N ASP A 268 -11.51 13.98 -27.89
CA ASP A 268 -11.14 14.07 -29.29
C ASP A 268 -9.62 13.99 -29.53
N VAL A 269 -9.00 12.94 -29.01
CA VAL A 269 -7.57 12.68 -29.14
C VAL A 269 -7.34 11.64 -30.24
N GLN A 270 -6.96 12.12 -31.40
CA GLN A 270 -6.69 11.33 -32.59
C GLN A 270 -5.24 11.47 -33.02
N PHE A 271 -4.74 10.47 -33.72
CA PHE A 271 -3.42 10.52 -34.33
C PHE A 271 -3.48 10.13 -35.80
N LEU A 272 -2.60 10.68 -36.58
CA LEU A 272 -2.45 10.32 -37.99
C LEU A 272 -1.60 9.05 -38.07
N THR A 273 -2.16 7.99 -38.64
CA THR A 273 -1.46 6.70 -38.82
C THR A 273 -0.43 6.78 -39.95
N LYS A 274 0.40 5.75 -40.08
CA LYS A 274 1.35 5.61 -41.19
C LYS A 274 0.67 5.58 -42.56
N GLU A 275 -0.58 5.15 -42.60
CA GLU A 275 -1.42 5.08 -43.80
C GLU A 275 -2.24 6.37 -44.04
N ASN A 276 -1.89 7.48 -43.37
CA ASN A 276 -2.55 8.77 -43.45
C ASN A 276 -4.05 8.75 -43.12
N LYS A 277 -4.42 7.95 -42.12
CA LYS A 277 -5.78 7.91 -41.59
C LYS A 277 -5.77 8.38 -40.14
N TYR A 278 -6.84 9.05 -39.71
CA TYR A 278 -7.02 9.42 -38.31
C TYR A 278 -7.65 8.26 -37.53
N GLU A 279 -7.06 7.96 -36.39
CA GLU A 279 -7.57 6.98 -35.43
C GLU A 279 -7.53 7.56 -34.02
N TYR A 280 -8.46 7.13 -33.15
CA TYR A 280 -8.41 7.44 -31.74
C TYR A 280 -7.33 6.61 -31.05
N VAL A 281 -6.62 7.20 -30.09
CA VAL A 281 -5.60 6.50 -29.32
C VAL A 281 -6.21 5.53 -28.32
N TRP A 282 -5.42 4.55 -27.96
CA TRP A 282 -5.75 3.55 -26.93
C TRP A 282 -5.04 3.91 -25.63
N ALA A 283 -5.72 3.73 -24.50
CA ALA A 283 -5.29 4.27 -23.23
C ALA A 283 -5.18 3.22 -22.14
N THR A 284 -4.22 3.43 -21.25
CA THR A 284 -4.15 2.74 -19.96
C THR A 284 -4.02 3.74 -18.82
N SER A 285 -4.45 3.35 -17.63
CA SER A 285 -4.08 4.01 -16.38
C SER A 285 -3.82 2.96 -15.30
N TRP A 286 -2.93 3.26 -14.38
CA TRP A 286 -2.54 2.32 -13.33
C TRP A 286 -2.05 3.06 -12.11
N GLY A 287 -2.35 2.53 -10.92
CA GLY A 287 -2.07 3.23 -9.68
C GLY A 287 -1.98 2.36 -8.45
N VAL A 288 -1.15 2.83 -7.52
CA VAL A 288 -1.10 2.39 -6.13
C VAL A 288 -1.04 3.62 -5.22
N SER A 289 -1.51 3.47 -3.99
CA SER A 289 -1.64 4.57 -3.05
C SER A 289 -1.00 4.26 -1.71
N THR A 290 -1.08 5.22 -0.79
CA THR A 290 -0.72 5.02 0.62
C THR A 290 -1.55 3.94 1.33
N ARG A 291 -2.57 3.38 0.66
CA ARG A 291 -3.23 2.13 1.12
C ARG A 291 -2.23 0.99 1.30
N LEU A 292 -1.13 0.98 0.53
CA LEU A 292 -0.05 0.00 0.69
C LEU A 292 0.58 0.03 2.09
N MET A 293 0.58 1.16 2.76
CA MET A 293 1.02 1.27 4.16
C MET A 293 0.11 0.45 5.09
N GLY A 294 -1.20 0.53 4.87
CA GLY A 294 -2.17 -0.30 5.59
C GLY A 294 -2.00 -1.79 5.32
N ALA A 295 -1.79 -2.15 4.06
CA ALA A 295 -1.52 -3.54 3.66
C ALA A 295 -0.26 -4.09 4.34
N LEU A 296 0.80 -3.31 4.40
CA LEU A 296 2.06 -3.65 5.06
C LEU A 296 1.85 -3.97 6.54
N ILE A 297 1.14 -3.09 7.24
CA ILE A 297 0.85 -3.24 8.68
C ILE A 297 0.00 -4.49 8.90
N MET A 298 -1.08 -4.64 8.15
CA MET A 298 -2.05 -5.73 8.32
C MET A 298 -1.54 -7.11 7.88
N THR A 299 -0.48 -7.15 7.09
CA THR A 299 0.13 -8.40 6.66
C THR A 299 1.16 -8.92 7.65
N HIS A 300 2.00 -8.05 8.21
CA HIS A 300 3.20 -8.47 8.93
C HIS A 300 3.21 -8.17 10.41
N SER A 301 2.50 -7.15 10.87
CA SER A 301 2.61 -6.66 12.24
C SER A 301 1.94 -7.60 13.25
N ASP A 302 2.40 -7.55 14.49
CA ASP A 302 1.97 -8.44 15.55
C ASP A 302 1.47 -7.67 16.80
N ASP A 303 1.27 -8.36 17.89
CA ASP A 303 0.74 -7.77 19.12
C ASP A 303 1.76 -6.88 19.86
N ASN A 304 3.02 -6.91 19.47
CA ASN A 304 4.09 -6.06 20.03
C ASN A 304 4.39 -4.82 19.17
N GLY A 305 3.84 -4.73 17.99
CA GLY A 305 4.00 -3.56 17.14
C GLY A 305 4.18 -3.88 15.66
N LEU A 306 4.81 -2.96 14.96
CA LEU A 306 5.16 -3.15 13.54
C LEU A 306 6.16 -4.28 13.38
N VAL A 307 6.02 -4.99 12.26
CA VAL A 307 7.03 -5.88 11.71
C VAL A 307 7.27 -5.43 10.27
N LEU A 308 8.43 -4.89 9.99
CA LEU A 308 8.74 -4.34 8.68
C LEU A 308 9.65 -5.26 7.89
N PRO A 309 9.33 -5.53 6.61
CA PRO A 309 10.30 -6.13 5.71
C PRO A 309 11.55 -5.27 5.65
N PRO A 310 12.75 -5.84 5.73
CA PRO A 310 14.00 -5.06 5.69
C PRO A 310 14.10 -4.10 4.50
N HIS A 311 13.59 -4.48 3.32
CA HIS A 311 13.63 -3.62 2.14
C HIS A 311 12.86 -2.30 2.31
N LEU A 312 11.86 -2.24 3.20
CA LEU A 312 11.06 -1.03 3.45
C LEU A 312 11.38 -0.33 4.78
N ALA A 313 12.11 -0.98 5.68
CA ALA A 313 12.37 -0.41 7.00
C ALA A 313 13.23 0.86 6.90
N PRO A 314 12.79 2.00 7.48
CA PRO A 314 13.61 3.21 7.53
C PRO A 314 14.92 3.00 8.29
N ILE A 315 14.88 2.13 9.30
CA ILE A 315 16.03 1.65 10.05
C ILE A 315 16.02 0.13 9.92
N GLN A 316 17.02 -0.41 9.23
CA GLN A 316 17.14 -1.87 9.06
C GLN A 316 17.87 -2.51 10.24
N VAL A 317 18.84 -1.79 10.78
CA VAL A 317 19.64 -2.22 11.93
C VAL A 317 19.76 -1.06 12.90
N VAL A 318 19.39 -1.30 14.15
CA VAL A 318 19.68 -0.36 15.23
C VAL A 318 20.76 -0.96 16.14
N ILE A 319 21.76 -0.14 16.49
CA ILE A 319 22.84 -0.50 17.38
C ILE A 319 22.65 0.28 18.68
N VAL A 320 22.50 -0.45 19.79
CA VAL A 320 22.28 0.15 21.12
C VAL A 320 23.44 -0.24 22.02
N PRO A 321 24.39 0.68 22.27
CA PRO A 321 25.40 0.47 23.31
C PRO A 321 24.73 0.59 24.69
N ILE A 322 25.13 -0.29 25.62
CA ILE A 322 24.64 -0.30 27.00
C ILE A 322 25.77 0.19 27.89
N PHE A 323 25.63 1.38 28.46
CA PHE A 323 26.65 2.05 29.22
C PHE A 323 26.05 2.87 30.38
N LYS A 324 26.86 3.14 31.40
CA LYS A 324 26.49 4.00 32.51
C LYS A 324 27.33 5.31 32.55
N LYS A 325 28.56 5.24 32.04
CA LYS A 325 29.51 6.36 32.02
C LYS A 325 29.95 6.62 30.59
N GLU A 326 30.23 7.87 30.29
CA GLU A 326 30.74 8.31 28.99
C GLU A 326 32.02 7.58 28.58
N GLU A 327 32.89 7.26 29.53
CA GLU A 327 34.12 6.50 29.29
C GLU A 327 33.83 5.08 28.78
N ASP A 328 32.78 4.43 29.31
CA ASP A 328 32.37 3.11 28.86
C ASP A 328 31.78 3.15 27.44
N LEU A 329 31.02 4.20 27.16
CA LEU A 329 30.51 4.43 25.79
C LEU A 329 31.65 4.56 24.79
N ALA A 330 32.69 5.35 25.10
CA ALA A 330 33.83 5.52 24.21
C ALA A 330 34.51 4.18 23.88
N LYS A 331 34.66 3.29 24.86
CA LYS A 331 35.22 1.94 24.65
C LYS A 331 34.35 1.07 23.77
N LEU A 332 33.02 1.11 23.97
CA LEU A 332 32.07 0.37 23.14
C LEU A 332 32.11 0.87 21.68
N MET A 333 32.18 2.19 21.49
CA MET A 333 32.15 2.79 20.16
C MET A 333 33.41 2.50 19.34
N VAL A 334 34.54 2.18 19.97
CA VAL A 334 35.73 1.70 19.25
C VAL A 334 35.44 0.41 18.48
N LYS A 335 34.57 -0.47 19.02
CA LYS A 335 34.12 -1.69 18.35
C LYS A 335 32.90 -1.47 17.45
N LEU A 336 31.96 -0.63 17.87
CA LEU A 336 30.66 -0.48 17.20
C LEU A 336 30.72 0.46 15.98
N ASN A 337 31.51 1.52 16.01
CA ASN A 337 31.64 2.45 14.87
C ASN A 337 32.08 1.76 13.58
N PRO A 338 33.13 0.90 13.59
CA PRO A 338 33.53 0.18 12.37
C PRO A 338 32.40 -0.72 11.82
N ILE A 339 31.65 -1.37 12.70
CA ILE A 339 30.51 -2.21 12.29
C ILE A 339 29.44 -1.35 11.61
N ALA A 340 29.05 -0.24 12.24
CA ALA A 340 28.07 0.69 11.67
C ALA A 340 28.53 1.22 10.30
N ASP A 341 29.79 1.62 10.18
CA ASP A 341 30.35 2.16 8.94
C ASP A 341 30.39 1.12 7.82
N GLN A 342 30.75 -0.13 8.13
CA GLN A 342 30.76 -1.23 7.16
C GLN A 342 29.34 -1.59 6.70
N LEU A 343 28.38 -1.61 7.61
CA LEU A 343 26.96 -1.85 7.25
C LEU A 343 26.43 -0.72 6.35
N LYS A 344 26.73 0.53 6.68
CA LYS A 344 26.34 1.69 5.86
C LYS A 344 26.98 1.65 4.47
N ALA A 345 28.25 1.22 4.38
CA ALA A 345 28.95 1.08 3.11
C ALA A 345 28.30 0.03 2.19
N LEU A 346 27.60 -0.96 2.75
CA LEU A 346 26.79 -1.94 2.02
C LEU A 346 25.40 -1.43 1.63
N GLY A 347 25.09 -0.17 1.92
CA GLY A 347 23.77 0.42 1.65
C GLY A 347 22.71 0.09 2.70
N ILE A 348 23.10 -0.46 3.84
CA ILE A 348 22.19 -0.80 4.93
C ILE A 348 21.90 0.47 5.75
N ARG A 349 20.62 0.71 6.05
CA ARG A 349 20.17 1.84 6.86
C ARG A 349 20.35 1.51 8.33
N VAL A 350 21.38 2.10 8.94
CA VAL A 350 21.81 1.83 10.31
C VAL A 350 21.61 3.06 11.17
N LYS A 351 21.06 2.88 12.37
CA LYS A 351 21.01 3.89 13.42
C LYS A 351 21.83 3.41 14.61
N VAL A 352 22.74 4.24 15.10
CA VAL A 352 23.44 4.04 16.37
C VAL A 352 22.78 4.95 17.40
N ASP A 353 22.21 4.35 18.46
CA ASP A 353 21.48 5.08 19.49
C ASP A 353 22.31 5.23 20.76
N THR A 354 22.96 6.39 20.87
CA THR A 354 23.77 6.78 22.05
C THR A 354 23.04 7.75 22.99
N ASP A 355 21.74 8.00 22.75
CA ASP A 355 20.95 8.94 23.54
C ASP A 355 20.81 8.45 24.98
N GLU A 356 21.12 9.31 25.93
CA GLU A 356 21.07 9.02 27.38
C GLU A 356 19.70 9.28 28.00
N LYS A 357 18.76 9.89 27.26
CA LYS A 357 17.42 10.24 27.78
C LYS A 357 16.60 9.01 28.15
N TYR A 358 16.86 7.89 27.51
CA TYR A 358 16.07 6.67 27.65
C TYR A 358 16.94 5.49 28.07
N THR A 359 16.35 4.61 28.86
CA THR A 359 17.02 3.36 29.29
C THR A 359 17.14 2.39 28.10
N PRO A 360 18.10 1.45 28.14
CA PRO A 360 18.18 0.40 27.13
C PRO A 360 16.85 -0.38 26.93
N GLY A 361 16.18 -0.72 28.03
CA GLY A 361 14.88 -1.42 27.97
C GLY A 361 13.81 -0.61 27.24
N TYR A 362 13.74 0.70 27.47
CA TYR A 362 12.83 1.57 26.75
C TYR A 362 13.17 1.62 25.25
N LYS A 363 14.45 1.77 24.91
CA LYS A 363 14.91 1.77 23.51
C LYS A 363 14.53 0.46 22.81
N PHE A 364 14.74 -0.68 23.46
CA PHE A 364 14.39 -1.98 22.89
C PHE A 364 12.89 -2.09 22.59
N ALA A 365 12.04 -1.64 23.51
CA ALA A 365 10.60 -1.64 23.34
C ALA A 365 10.15 -0.68 22.23
N ASP A 366 10.76 0.49 22.14
CA ASP A 366 10.45 1.50 21.12
C ASP A 366 10.81 1.01 19.71
N TYR A 367 12.00 0.44 19.53
CA TYR A 367 12.42 -0.12 18.25
C TYR A 367 11.64 -1.38 17.86
N GLU A 368 11.22 -2.17 18.83
CA GLU A 368 10.31 -3.30 18.62
C GLU A 368 8.94 -2.80 18.10
N LEU A 369 8.38 -1.80 18.77
CA LEU A 369 7.12 -1.16 18.34
C LEU A 369 7.21 -0.60 16.91
N LYS A 370 8.34 -0.01 16.56
CA LYS A 370 8.60 0.57 15.22
C LYS A 370 9.00 -0.47 14.18
N GLY A 371 9.12 -1.74 14.55
CA GLY A 371 9.35 -2.83 13.62
C GLY A 371 10.75 -2.88 13.01
N VAL A 372 11.75 -2.34 13.68
CA VAL A 372 13.16 -2.41 13.22
C VAL A 372 13.59 -3.86 13.10
N PRO A 373 14.01 -4.33 11.91
CA PRO A 373 14.24 -5.76 11.68
C PRO A 373 15.31 -6.39 12.54
N VAL A 374 16.44 -5.70 12.76
CA VAL A 374 17.58 -6.21 13.52
C VAL A 374 18.03 -5.20 14.54
N ARG A 375 18.20 -5.66 15.79
CA ARG A 375 18.80 -4.88 16.87
C ARG A 375 20.08 -5.55 17.34
N LEU A 376 21.15 -4.76 17.40
CA LEU A 376 22.42 -5.15 17.99
C LEU A 376 22.58 -4.40 19.29
N ALA A 377 22.97 -5.10 20.37
CA ALA A 377 23.25 -4.50 21.67
C ALA A 377 24.59 -5.01 22.21
N MET A 378 25.38 -4.09 22.74
CA MET A 378 26.68 -4.40 23.34
C MET A 378 26.83 -3.69 24.68
N GLY A 379 27.14 -4.46 25.72
CA GLY A 379 27.51 -3.94 27.02
C GLY A 379 28.95 -4.30 27.37
N GLY A 380 29.35 -4.02 28.64
CA GLY A 380 30.70 -4.26 29.10
C GLY A 380 31.15 -5.71 29.02
N ARG A 381 30.26 -6.67 29.31
CA ARG A 381 30.56 -8.10 29.20
C ARG A 381 30.81 -8.52 27.76
N ASP A 382 30.02 -7.99 26.83
CA ASP A 382 30.20 -8.26 25.39
C ASP A 382 31.55 -7.76 24.91
N LEU A 383 31.95 -6.57 25.38
CA LEU A 383 33.25 -6.00 25.06
C LEU A 383 34.40 -6.88 25.49
N GLU A 384 34.32 -7.41 26.73
CA GLU A 384 35.31 -8.34 27.28
C GLU A 384 35.36 -9.68 26.55
N ASN A 385 34.23 -10.21 26.18
CA ASN A 385 34.07 -11.53 25.58
C ASN A 385 34.09 -11.55 24.07
N ASN A 386 34.24 -10.41 23.41
CA ASN A 386 34.16 -10.24 21.95
C ASN A 386 32.84 -10.81 21.40
N THR A 387 31.73 -10.47 22.05
CA THR A 387 30.37 -10.89 21.69
C THR A 387 29.46 -9.68 21.48
N ILE A 388 28.28 -9.95 20.91
CA ILE A 388 27.21 -8.98 20.74
C ILE A 388 25.87 -9.67 20.83
N GLU A 389 24.86 -9.02 21.39
CA GLU A 389 23.49 -9.51 21.33
C GLU A 389 22.86 -9.09 20.00
N ILE A 390 22.29 -10.06 19.29
CA ILE A 390 21.53 -9.84 18.07
C ILE A 390 20.08 -10.29 18.29
N ALA A 391 19.14 -9.40 17.99
CA ALA A 391 17.72 -9.67 18.07
C ALA A 391 17.07 -9.48 16.70
N ARG A 392 16.21 -10.42 16.33
CA ARG A 392 15.43 -10.33 15.08
C ARG A 392 13.96 -10.12 15.40
N ARG A 393 13.37 -9.14 14.72
CA ARG A 393 12.01 -8.69 15.00
C ARG A 393 10.93 -9.66 14.54
N ASP A 394 11.14 -10.33 13.42
CA ASP A 394 10.12 -11.20 12.81
C ASP A 394 9.78 -12.44 13.65
N THR A 395 10.76 -12.99 14.36
CA THR A 395 10.57 -14.15 15.25
C THR A 395 10.57 -13.80 16.74
N GLN A 396 10.89 -12.54 17.09
CA GLN A 396 11.05 -12.07 18.47
C GLN A 396 12.07 -12.89 19.27
N THR A 397 13.13 -13.31 18.61
CA THR A 397 14.22 -14.07 19.20
C THR A 397 15.49 -13.24 19.30
N LYS A 398 16.31 -13.56 20.26
CA LYS A 398 17.61 -12.93 20.47
C LYS A 398 18.64 -13.96 20.93
N GLU A 399 19.89 -13.71 20.61
CA GLU A 399 21.01 -14.54 21.03
C GLU A 399 22.28 -13.69 21.16
N THR A 400 23.22 -14.18 21.96
CA THR A 400 24.57 -13.63 22.05
C THR A 400 25.49 -14.42 21.14
N ILE A 401 26.13 -13.72 20.22
CA ILE A 401 27.00 -14.33 19.20
C ILE A 401 28.38 -13.68 19.20
N SER A 402 29.36 -14.34 18.55
CA SER A 402 30.67 -13.75 18.33
C SER A 402 30.57 -12.48 17.53
N LEU A 403 31.38 -11.51 17.89
CA LEU A 403 31.52 -10.26 17.11
C LEU A 403 32.21 -10.50 15.77
N ASP A 404 33.01 -11.58 15.64
CA ASP A 404 33.70 -11.92 14.41
C ASP A 404 32.70 -12.27 13.30
N GLY A 405 32.84 -11.63 12.16
CA GLY A 405 31.95 -11.83 11.03
C GLY A 405 30.54 -11.26 11.20
N ILE A 406 30.36 -10.31 12.12
CA ILE A 406 29.03 -9.75 12.43
C ILE A 406 28.39 -9.04 11.22
N VAL A 407 29.16 -8.35 10.41
CA VAL A 407 28.64 -7.61 9.25
C VAL A 407 28.01 -8.57 8.25
N GLU A 408 28.69 -9.66 7.91
CA GLU A 408 28.18 -10.69 7.01
C GLU A 408 26.97 -11.42 7.57
N LYS A 409 26.95 -11.68 8.89
CA LYS A 409 25.82 -12.29 9.58
C LYS A 409 24.58 -11.40 9.55
N VAL A 410 24.75 -10.09 9.79
CA VAL A 410 23.64 -9.13 9.73
C VAL A 410 23.07 -9.02 8.33
N GLN A 411 23.94 -8.92 7.32
CA GLN A 411 23.53 -8.88 5.92
C GLN A 411 22.73 -10.12 5.52
N ALA A 412 23.20 -11.31 5.89
CA ALA A 412 22.49 -12.57 5.63
C ALA A 412 21.18 -12.65 6.40
N LEU A 413 21.13 -12.16 7.63
CA LEU A 413 19.91 -12.16 8.46
C LEU A 413 18.84 -11.25 7.88
N LEU A 414 19.18 -10.07 7.37
CA LEU A 414 18.23 -9.18 6.72
C LEU A 414 17.57 -9.87 5.51
N GLU A 415 18.32 -10.58 4.69
CA GLU A 415 17.76 -11.35 3.57
C GLU A 415 16.88 -12.50 4.04
N GLU A 416 17.27 -13.19 5.11
CA GLU A 416 16.46 -14.25 5.71
C GLU A 416 15.14 -13.72 6.26
N ILE A 417 15.14 -12.58 6.94
CA ILE A 417 13.92 -11.94 7.45
C ILE A 417 12.98 -11.57 6.30
N GLN A 418 13.50 -10.97 5.24
CA GLN A 418 12.71 -10.61 4.06
C GLN A 418 11.98 -11.84 3.47
N LYS A 419 12.71 -12.94 3.28
CA LYS A 419 12.16 -14.20 2.75
C LYS A 419 11.18 -14.85 3.71
N ASN A 420 11.48 -14.84 5.02
CA ASN A 420 10.62 -15.42 6.05
C ASN A 420 9.25 -14.71 6.09
N LEU A 421 9.23 -13.40 6.01
CA LEU A 421 7.99 -12.62 6.01
C LEU A 421 7.11 -12.94 4.81
N LEU A 422 7.69 -13.05 3.62
CA LEU A 422 6.94 -13.44 2.43
C LEU A 422 6.38 -14.86 2.56
N GLN A 423 7.20 -15.82 3.00
CA GLN A 423 6.79 -17.20 3.14
C GLN A 423 5.68 -17.36 4.19
N LYS A 424 5.80 -16.68 5.32
CA LYS A 424 4.79 -16.70 6.37
C LYS A 424 3.44 -16.16 5.90
N ALA A 425 3.44 -15.07 5.15
CA ALA A 425 2.24 -14.48 4.58
C ALA A 425 1.62 -15.39 3.51
N LEU A 426 2.45 -16.04 2.68
CA LEU A 426 1.98 -16.99 1.67
C LEU A 426 1.35 -18.23 2.32
N ASP A 427 2.00 -18.79 3.35
CA ASP A 427 1.48 -19.94 4.09
C ASP A 427 0.12 -19.61 4.73
N PHE A 428 -0.02 -18.42 5.28
CA PHE A 428 -1.28 -17.93 5.83
C PHE A 428 -2.38 -17.85 4.76
N ARG A 429 -2.08 -17.31 3.59
CA ARG A 429 -3.04 -17.24 2.47
C ARG A 429 -3.45 -18.63 2.01
N ILE A 430 -2.50 -19.54 1.84
CA ILE A 430 -2.78 -20.92 1.42
C ILE A 430 -3.70 -21.61 2.43
N ALA A 431 -3.40 -21.50 3.73
CA ALA A 431 -4.21 -22.10 4.79
C ALA A 431 -5.63 -21.52 4.88
N ASN A 432 -5.83 -20.30 4.42
CA ASN A 432 -7.12 -19.59 4.47
C ASN A 432 -7.79 -19.40 3.10
N THR A 433 -7.40 -20.20 2.11
CA THR A 433 -8.04 -20.24 0.79
C THR A 433 -8.75 -21.58 0.64
N ARG A 434 -10.05 -21.57 0.38
CA ARG A 434 -10.89 -22.78 0.36
C ARG A 434 -11.82 -22.78 -0.84
N GLU A 435 -12.12 -23.97 -1.35
CA GLU A 435 -13.12 -24.18 -2.40
C GLU A 435 -14.45 -24.57 -1.79
N VAL A 436 -15.54 -24.12 -2.39
CA VAL A 436 -16.91 -24.52 -2.06
C VAL A 436 -17.69 -24.85 -3.35
N ASN A 437 -18.71 -25.72 -3.23
CA ASN A 437 -19.51 -26.16 -4.35
C ASN A 437 -21.00 -25.80 -4.24
N SER A 438 -21.43 -25.31 -3.07
CA SER A 438 -22.81 -24.88 -2.86
C SER A 438 -22.87 -23.52 -2.18
N TYR A 439 -24.01 -22.85 -2.33
CA TYR A 439 -24.21 -21.55 -1.71
C TYR A 439 -24.31 -21.62 -0.18
N ASP A 440 -24.91 -22.70 0.33
CA ASP A 440 -24.96 -22.92 1.78
C ASP A 440 -23.56 -23.12 2.38
N GLU A 441 -22.73 -23.94 1.75
CA GLU A 441 -21.33 -24.12 2.12
C GLU A 441 -20.55 -22.81 2.03
N PHE A 442 -20.78 -22.01 0.98
CA PHE A 442 -20.18 -20.70 0.82
C PHE A 442 -20.48 -19.78 2.02
N LYS A 443 -21.74 -19.69 2.43
CA LYS A 443 -22.15 -18.86 3.56
C LYS A 443 -21.50 -19.30 4.87
N GLU A 444 -21.36 -20.61 5.08
CA GLU A 444 -20.71 -21.15 6.27
C GLU A 444 -19.20 -20.88 6.26
N GLU A 445 -18.52 -21.13 5.15
CA GLU A 445 -17.08 -20.90 5.03
C GLU A 445 -16.73 -19.40 5.09
N LEU A 446 -17.60 -18.53 4.58
CA LEU A 446 -17.40 -17.08 4.62
C LEU A 446 -17.29 -16.55 6.05
N LYS A 447 -17.96 -17.16 7.03
CA LYS A 447 -17.87 -16.79 8.44
C LYS A 447 -16.46 -16.95 9.01
N LYS A 448 -15.65 -17.84 8.46
CA LYS A 448 -14.27 -18.08 8.85
C LYS A 448 -13.29 -17.05 8.26
N GLY A 449 -13.74 -16.20 7.35
CA GLY A 449 -12.89 -15.29 6.57
C GLY A 449 -12.07 -16.01 5.51
N GLY A 450 -11.11 -15.30 4.93
CA GLY A 450 -10.24 -15.83 3.89
C GLY A 450 -10.80 -15.73 2.49
N PHE A 451 -10.08 -16.32 1.53
CA PHE A 451 -10.49 -16.40 0.13
C PHE A 451 -11.33 -17.65 -0.10
N ILE A 452 -12.46 -17.47 -0.76
CA ILE A 452 -13.35 -18.58 -1.11
C ILE A 452 -13.44 -18.66 -2.62
N LEU A 453 -13.02 -19.81 -3.16
CA LEU A 453 -13.07 -20.10 -4.58
C LEU A 453 -14.37 -20.79 -4.90
N ALA A 454 -15.22 -20.16 -5.69
CA ALA A 454 -16.55 -20.67 -6.02
C ALA A 454 -16.92 -20.35 -7.46
N HIS A 455 -17.76 -21.22 -8.04
CA HIS A 455 -18.30 -21.03 -9.37
C HIS A 455 -19.39 -19.97 -9.41
N TRP A 456 -19.32 -19.14 -10.41
CA TRP A 456 -20.21 -18.02 -10.68
C TRP A 456 -20.62 -18.05 -12.17
N ASP A 457 -21.90 -17.75 -12.46
CA ASP A 457 -22.44 -17.81 -13.81
C ASP A 457 -22.06 -16.64 -14.72
N GLY A 458 -21.21 -15.73 -14.26
CA GLY A 458 -20.75 -14.59 -15.04
C GLY A 458 -21.72 -13.42 -15.12
N THR A 459 -22.88 -13.50 -14.46
CA THR A 459 -23.91 -12.45 -14.53
C THR A 459 -23.77 -11.41 -13.41
N ALA A 460 -24.10 -10.16 -13.75
CA ALA A 460 -24.14 -9.07 -12.80
C ALA A 460 -25.20 -9.29 -11.71
N GLU A 461 -26.33 -9.87 -12.07
CA GLU A 461 -27.45 -10.16 -11.15
C GLU A 461 -27.05 -11.12 -10.05
N THR A 462 -26.38 -12.21 -10.40
CA THR A 462 -25.91 -13.19 -9.41
C THR A 462 -24.83 -12.60 -8.50
N GLU A 463 -23.89 -11.85 -9.05
CA GLU A 463 -22.86 -11.14 -8.28
C GLU A 463 -23.49 -10.17 -7.27
N GLN A 464 -24.45 -9.37 -7.71
CA GLN A 464 -25.14 -8.41 -6.84
C GLN A 464 -25.96 -9.10 -5.74
N ARG A 465 -26.63 -10.22 -6.07
CA ARG A 465 -27.36 -11.02 -5.10
C ARG A 465 -26.46 -11.54 -3.99
N ILE A 466 -25.29 -12.08 -4.35
CA ILE A 466 -24.33 -12.58 -3.37
C ILE A 466 -23.86 -11.45 -2.46
N LYS A 467 -23.54 -10.30 -3.03
CA LYS A 467 -23.10 -9.12 -2.29
C LYS A 467 -24.17 -8.62 -1.32
N ASP A 468 -25.41 -8.53 -1.76
CA ASP A 468 -26.53 -8.08 -0.93
C ASP A 468 -26.81 -9.05 0.23
N GLU A 469 -26.78 -10.35 -0.03
CA GLU A 469 -27.10 -11.38 0.96
C GLU A 469 -25.95 -11.68 1.93
N THR A 470 -24.69 -11.53 1.49
CA THR A 470 -23.52 -12.01 2.27
C THR A 470 -22.48 -10.94 2.54
N LYS A 471 -22.51 -9.80 1.86
CA LYS A 471 -21.48 -8.75 1.81
C LYS A 471 -20.17 -9.18 1.13
N ALA A 472 -20.05 -10.43 0.68
CA ALA A 472 -18.90 -10.88 -0.08
C ALA A 472 -18.92 -10.29 -1.49
N THR A 473 -17.74 -9.91 -1.98
CA THR A 473 -17.55 -9.42 -3.34
C THR A 473 -16.67 -10.37 -4.13
N ILE A 474 -16.82 -10.38 -5.46
CA ILE A 474 -15.85 -11.03 -6.34
C ILE A 474 -14.59 -10.17 -6.34
N ARG A 475 -13.55 -10.64 -5.69
CA ARG A 475 -12.28 -9.90 -5.62
C ARG A 475 -11.57 -9.86 -6.96
N CYS A 476 -11.55 -10.99 -7.64
CA CYS A 476 -11.03 -11.08 -9.00
C CYS A 476 -11.39 -12.42 -9.65
N ILE A 477 -11.27 -12.44 -10.97
CA ILE A 477 -11.16 -13.64 -11.77
C ILE A 477 -9.65 -13.89 -11.90
N PRO A 478 -9.10 -14.95 -11.28
CA PRO A 478 -7.65 -15.16 -11.27
C PRO A 478 -7.08 -15.33 -12.67
N LEU A 479 -5.90 -14.75 -12.93
CA LEU A 479 -5.17 -14.93 -14.20
C LEU A 479 -4.43 -16.27 -14.26
N ALA A 480 -4.20 -16.90 -13.12
CA ALA A 480 -3.56 -18.21 -12.99
C ALA A 480 -4.14 -18.94 -11.78
N ASP A 481 -3.97 -20.25 -11.75
CA ASP A 481 -4.41 -21.06 -10.62
C ASP A 481 -3.70 -20.65 -9.32
N LEU A 482 -4.44 -20.62 -8.22
CA LEU A 482 -3.85 -20.46 -6.90
C LEU A 482 -3.22 -21.79 -6.45
N PRO A 483 -2.18 -21.75 -5.59
CA PRO A 483 -1.53 -22.97 -5.11
C PRO A 483 -2.52 -23.99 -4.53
N GLY A 484 -2.48 -25.22 -5.07
CA GLY A 484 -3.36 -26.31 -4.64
C GLY A 484 -4.77 -26.29 -5.23
N HIS A 485 -5.06 -25.36 -6.11
CA HIS A 485 -6.38 -25.21 -6.74
C HIS A 485 -6.25 -25.16 -8.26
N HIS A 486 -7.11 -25.87 -8.96
CA HIS A 486 -7.16 -25.86 -10.41
C HIS A 486 -8.50 -25.29 -10.87
N SER A 487 -8.41 -24.33 -11.79
CA SER A 487 -9.61 -23.75 -12.39
C SER A 487 -10.12 -24.62 -13.53
N GLU A 488 -11.35 -25.07 -13.41
CA GLU A 488 -12.03 -25.84 -14.44
C GLU A 488 -13.50 -25.41 -14.51
N PRO A 489 -14.14 -25.55 -15.69
CA PRO A 489 -15.56 -25.25 -15.82
C PRO A 489 -16.41 -26.04 -14.84
N GLY A 490 -17.50 -25.43 -14.39
CA GLY A 490 -18.43 -26.05 -13.47
C GLY A 490 -19.79 -25.39 -13.51
N THR A 491 -20.52 -25.46 -12.42
CA THR A 491 -21.86 -24.87 -12.29
C THR A 491 -21.88 -23.82 -11.17
N CYS A 492 -22.58 -22.73 -11.43
CA CYS A 492 -22.73 -21.63 -10.46
C CYS A 492 -23.34 -22.15 -9.16
N MET A 493 -22.74 -21.81 -8.05
CA MET A 493 -23.21 -22.24 -6.72
C MET A 493 -24.60 -21.72 -6.37
N VAL A 494 -25.03 -20.60 -6.98
CA VAL A 494 -26.34 -19.98 -6.72
C VAL A 494 -27.40 -20.44 -7.70
N THR A 495 -27.12 -20.41 -9.01
CA THR A 495 -28.12 -20.62 -10.06
C THR A 495 -28.07 -22.01 -10.73
N GLY A 496 -26.96 -22.73 -10.55
CA GLY A 496 -26.73 -24.00 -11.25
C GLY A 496 -26.43 -23.85 -12.75
N LYS A 497 -26.34 -22.60 -13.26
CA LYS A 497 -25.98 -22.32 -14.66
C LYS A 497 -24.48 -22.57 -14.88
N PRO A 498 -24.07 -22.74 -16.15
CA PRO A 498 -22.65 -22.96 -16.47
C PRO A 498 -21.74 -21.83 -15.92
N SER A 499 -20.57 -22.23 -15.43
CA SER A 499 -19.50 -21.34 -14.95
C SER A 499 -18.22 -21.68 -15.70
N ALA A 500 -17.50 -20.65 -16.16
CA ALA A 500 -16.22 -20.82 -16.86
C ALA A 500 -15.09 -21.27 -15.94
N GLY A 501 -15.17 -20.94 -14.66
CA GLY A 501 -14.15 -21.25 -13.66
C GLY A 501 -14.52 -20.67 -12.31
N ARG A 502 -13.76 -21.05 -11.29
CA ARG A 502 -13.93 -20.48 -9.95
C ARG A 502 -13.36 -19.08 -9.91
N VAL A 503 -14.04 -18.18 -9.20
CA VAL A 503 -13.57 -16.82 -8.93
C VAL A 503 -13.29 -16.66 -7.43
N VAL A 504 -12.54 -15.63 -7.09
CA VAL A 504 -12.16 -15.35 -5.69
C VAL A 504 -13.19 -14.45 -5.05
N PHE A 505 -13.88 -14.96 -4.04
CA PHE A 505 -14.77 -14.20 -3.17
C PHE A 505 -14.12 -13.96 -1.83
N ALA A 506 -14.39 -12.79 -1.24
CA ALA A 506 -14.02 -12.49 0.14
C ALA A 506 -14.80 -11.28 0.66
N LEU A 507 -14.82 -11.13 1.98
CA LEU A 507 -15.08 -9.84 2.61
C LEU A 507 -13.84 -8.96 2.40
N ASN A 508 -14.01 -7.64 2.31
CA ASN A 508 -12.91 -6.75 1.95
C ASN A 508 -12.89 -5.44 2.74
N TYR A 509 -11.75 -4.82 2.71
CA TYR A 509 -11.55 -3.44 3.14
C TYR A 509 -12.01 -2.44 2.10
#